data_6145328bc00da2f1cf488cfec8550378
#
_entry.id   6145328bc00da2f1cf488cfec8550378
#
_cell.length_a   1.000
_cell.length_b   1.000
_cell.length_c   1.000
_cell.angle_alpha   90.00
_cell.angle_beta   90.00
_cell.angle_gamma   90.00
#
_symmetry.space_group_name_H-M   'P 1'
#
loop_
_entity.id
_entity.type
_entity.pdbx_description
1 polymer ?
#
loop_
_entity_poly.entity_id
_entity_poly.type
_entity_poly.pdbx_seq_one_letter_code
_entity_poly.pdbx_strand_id
1 'polypeptide(L)'
;MTRLDVEPPEAEGPVACDGPRAVIVAAREVPLGGVRGMEVHRTLPHRALPMVGAWCFLDRFGPQDTLMRVEPHPHIGLQTVTWPIIGEVRHRDAVGSDVIVRPGALNLMTSGAGIAHSEYSVGEGPLPLDALQLWVALPETRRHGAPAFERHEDLPVLGLGHGADAIVVMGELGGVTSPATVHTPIVGAELRLPPGVAVRIPLHPDWEYAVSGMTGTAEAVTGMDATDADAARRPGSTLEAGPTASVDPSRLVYLGKGRDHLELRSAEGARVFLLGGEPFEADIVMWWNFVGRSHDEIVEAREAWEAQAPRFGTVIDHGPERIPTPPLPAVRLTPRRRRD
;
A
#
# COMPACT_ATOMS: atom_id res chain seq x y z
N MET A 1 -9.02 -43.57 -15.45
CA MET A 1 -8.50 -42.18 -15.28
C MET A 1 -9.68 -41.28 -14.98
N THR A 2 -9.93 -41.04 -13.71
CA THR A 2 -11.07 -40.23 -13.24
C THR A 2 -10.57 -38.80 -13.02
N ARG A 3 -10.98 -37.88 -13.88
CA ARG A 3 -10.83 -36.45 -13.60
C ARG A 3 -11.78 -36.13 -12.46
N LEU A 4 -11.23 -35.71 -11.34
CA LEU A 4 -11.99 -35.01 -10.31
C LEU A 4 -12.21 -33.58 -10.83
N ASP A 5 -13.42 -33.30 -11.28
CA ASP A 5 -13.90 -31.92 -11.51
C ASP A 5 -14.07 -31.26 -10.13
N VAL A 6 -12.99 -30.63 -9.67
CA VAL A 6 -13.09 -29.68 -8.57
C VAL A 6 -13.60 -28.39 -9.21
N GLU A 7 -14.86 -28.07 -8.98
CA GLU A 7 -15.37 -26.74 -9.29
C GLU A 7 -14.45 -25.71 -8.64
N PRO A 8 -13.92 -24.73 -9.40
CA PRO A 8 -13.16 -23.67 -8.81
C PRO A 8 -14.06 -22.96 -7.79
N PRO A 9 -13.55 -22.57 -6.61
CA PRO A 9 -14.33 -21.84 -5.63
C PRO A 9 -14.96 -20.64 -6.34
N GLU A 10 -16.25 -20.39 -6.08
CA GLU A 10 -16.98 -19.24 -6.63
C GLU A 10 -16.12 -18.00 -6.48
N ALA A 11 -15.86 -17.33 -7.60
CA ALA A 11 -14.99 -16.18 -7.61
C ALA A 11 -15.70 -15.05 -6.84
N GLU A 12 -15.17 -14.71 -5.65
CA GLU A 12 -15.61 -13.54 -4.90
C GLU A 12 -15.66 -12.34 -5.84
N GLY A 13 -16.82 -11.69 -5.94
CA GLY A 13 -17.02 -10.50 -6.76
C GLY A 13 -16.25 -9.33 -6.17
N PRO A 14 -15.98 -8.27 -6.95
CA PRO A 14 -15.34 -7.06 -6.43
C PRO A 14 -16.19 -6.42 -5.33
N VAL A 15 -15.50 -5.90 -4.29
CA VAL A 15 -16.15 -5.17 -3.20
C VAL A 15 -16.69 -3.83 -3.73
N ALA A 16 -17.98 -3.58 -3.56
CA ALA A 16 -18.58 -2.29 -3.89
C ALA A 16 -18.03 -1.19 -2.95
N CYS A 17 -17.82 0.02 -3.48
CA CYS A 17 -17.36 1.14 -2.67
C CYS A 17 -18.49 2.03 -2.13
N ASP A 18 -19.72 1.84 -2.57
CA ASP A 18 -20.86 2.63 -2.14
C ASP A 18 -21.37 2.23 -0.76
N GLY A 19 -21.52 3.25 0.10
CA GLY A 19 -22.00 3.12 1.47
C GLY A 19 -20.97 2.51 2.43
N PRO A 20 -21.34 2.44 3.72
CA PRO A 20 -20.50 1.81 4.74
C PRO A 20 -20.33 0.32 4.46
N ARG A 21 -19.11 -0.16 4.63
CA ARG A 21 -18.71 -1.56 4.50
C ARG A 21 -17.88 -1.97 5.72
N ALA A 22 -17.68 -3.25 5.84
CA ALA A 22 -16.73 -3.81 6.83
C ALA A 22 -16.18 -5.11 6.26
N VAL A 23 -15.19 -5.00 5.35
CA VAL A 23 -14.60 -6.14 4.66
C VAL A 23 -13.19 -6.38 5.16
N ILE A 24 -12.92 -7.55 5.72
CA ILE A 24 -11.60 -7.98 6.13
C ILE A 24 -10.88 -8.58 4.93
N VAL A 25 -9.71 -8.06 4.62
CA VAL A 25 -8.79 -8.59 3.62
C VAL A 25 -7.61 -9.21 4.35
N ALA A 26 -7.45 -10.52 4.27
CA ALA A 26 -6.30 -11.21 4.84
C ALA A 26 -5.06 -11.00 3.95
N ALA A 27 -3.93 -10.70 4.59
CA ALA A 27 -2.66 -10.62 3.89
C ALA A 27 -2.28 -11.99 3.29
N ARG A 28 -1.61 -11.94 2.14
CA ARG A 28 -1.02 -13.13 1.52
C ARG A 28 0.48 -12.97 1.41
N GLU A 29 1.20 -14.05 1.63
CA GLU A 29 2.64 -14.09 1.40
C GLU A 29 2.90 -14.06 -0.12
N VAL A 30 3.81 -13.19 -0.51
CA VAL A 30 4.30 -13.10 -1.89
C VAL A 30 5.82 -12.94 -1.88
N PRO A 31 6.55 -13.60 -2.80
CA PRO A 31 7.98 -13.37 -2.91
C PRO A 31 8.24 -11.98 -3.50
N LEU A 32 9.12 -11.22 -2.87
CA LEU A 32 9.63 -9.97 -3.44
C LEU A 32 10.86 -10.29 -4.30
N GLY A 33 10.69 -10.17 -5.60
CA GLY A 33 11.66 -10.17 -6.70
C GLY A 33 13.00 -10.89 -6.57
N GLY A 34 13.23 -11.93 -7.41
CA GLY A 34 14.54 -12.51 -7.71
C GLY A 34 15.06 -13.55 -6.70
N VAL A 35 16.28 -14.05 -6.95
CA VAL A 35 16.97 -15.14 -6.23
C VAL A 35 17.25 -14.85 -4.74
N ARG A 36 16.98 -13.63 -4.27
CA ARG A 36 17.15 -13.19 -2.88
C ARG A 36 15.82 -12.79 -2.25
N GLY A 37 14.79 -13.60 -2.53
CA GLY A 37 13.43 -13.32 -2.15
C GLY A 37 13.25 -13.11 -0.66
N MET A 38 12.91 -11.89 -0.31
CA MET A 38 12.26 -11.57 0.94
C MET A 38 10.78 -11.89 0.80
N GLU A 39 10.19 -12.53 1.79
CA GLU A 39 8.75 -12.71 1.85
C GLU A 39 8.10 -11.42 2.35
N VAL A 40 7.04 -11.00 1.67
CA VAL A 40 6.25 -9.85 2.06
C VAL A 40 4.79 -10.24 2.21
N HIS A 41 4.11 -9.54 3.10
CA HIS A 41 2.68 -9.73 3.36
C HIS A 41 1.89 -8.67 2.60
N ARG A 42 1.22 -9.07 1.52
CA ARG A 42 0.44 -8.19 0.64
C ARG A 42 -1.04 -8.20 0.97
N THR A 43 -1.60 -7.02 1.22
CA THR A 43 -3.05 -6.83 1.35
C THR A 43 -3.66 -6.15 0.12
N LEU A 44 -2.98 -5.19 -0.50
CA LEU A 44 -3.38 -4.57 -1.76
C LEU A 44 -2.33 -4.79 -2.85
N PRO A 45 -2.73 -4.97 -4.13
CA PRO A 45 -4.11 -5.15 -4.57
C PRO A 45 -4.64 -6.54 -4.19
N HIS A 46 -5.92 -6.58 -3.86
CA HIS A 46 -6.67 -7.83 -3.72
C HIS A 46 -7.65 -7.96 -4.90
N ARG A 47 -8.05 -9.20 -5.28
CA ARG A 47 -8.98 -9.41 -6.40
C ARG A 47 -10.32 -8.71 -6.18
N ALA A 48 -10.84 -8.79 -4.96
CA ALA A 48 -12.11 -8.17 -4.58
C ALA A 48 -11.95 -6.67 -4.25
N LEU A 49 -10.77 -6.23 -3.80
CA LEU A 49 -10.47 -4.85 -3.42
C LEU A 49 -9.20 -4.39 -4.14
N PRO A 50 -9.28 -3.89 -5.37
CA PRO A 50 -8.11 -3.48 -6.13
C PRO A 50 -7.44 -2.22 -5.58
N MET A 51 -8.22 -1.31 -4.98
CA MET A 51 -7.77 0.01 -4.51
C MET A 51 -8.62 0.49 -3.33
N VAL A 52 -8.08 1.46 -2.58
CA VAL A 52 -8.79 2.29 -1.60
C VAL A 52 -8.44 3.74 -1.89
N GLY A 53 -9.39 4.54 -2.41
CA GLY A 53 -9.05 5.82 -3.05
C GLY A 53 -8.01 5.59 -4.14
N ALA A 54 -6.94 6.37 -4.15
CA ALA A 54 -5.80 6.19 -5.04
C ALA A 54 -4.77 5.15 -4.54
N TRP A 55 -4.91 4.62 -3.33
CA TRP A 55 -4.02 3.58 -2.80
C TRP A 55 -4.24 2.26 -3.53
N CYS A 56 -3.25 1.84 -4.33
CA CYS A 56 -3.36 0.67 -5.19
C CYS A 56 -2.44 -0.49 -4.79
N PHE A 57 -1.58 -0.29 -3.77
CA PHE A 57 -0.65 -1.30 -3.31
C PHE A 57 -0.33 -1.12 -1.83
N LEU A 58 -0.25 -2.22 -1.09
CA LEU A 58 0.23 -2.27 0.28
C LEU A 58 0.90 -3.61 0.54
N ASP A 59 2.21 -3.56 0.74
CA ASP A 59 3.04 -4.65 1.24
C ASP A 59 3.61 -4.28 2.60
N ARG A 60 3.74 -5.27 3.45
CA ARG A 60 4.55 -5.21 4.66
C ARG A 60 5.72 -6.17 4.54
N PHE A 61 6.93 -5.67 4.74
CA PHE A 61 8.12 -6.52 4.85
C PHE A 61 8.57 -6.60 6.30
N GLY A 62 8.51 -7.79 6.85
CA GLY A 62 8.87 -8.07 8.24
C GLY A 62 7.64 -8.20 9.16
N PRO A 63 7.92 -8.24 10.49
CA PRO A 63 9.25 -8.13 11.12
C PRO A 63 10.14 -9.34 10.82
N GLN A 64 11.35 -9.10 10.34
CA GLN A 64 12.33 -10.16 10.04
C GLN A 64 13.76 -9.61 10.05
N ASP A 65 14.73 -10.46 10.32
CA ASP A 65 16.14 -10.13 10.10
C ASP A 65 16.48 -10.42 8.63
N THR A 66 16.85 -9.38 7.89
CA THR A 66 17.11 -9.51 6.45
C THR A 66 18.21 -8.56 6.00
N LEU A 67 18.91 -8.94 4.95
CA LEU A 67 19.74 -8.06 4.15
C LEU A 67 18.98 -7.77 2.85
N MET A 68 18.08 -6.79 2.92
CA MET A 68 17.29 -6.38 1.76
C MET A 68 18.20 -5.73 0.71
N ARG A 69 18.12 -6.22 -0.51
CA ARG A 69 18.77 -5.65 -1.69
C ARG A 69 17.84 -5.74 -2.89
N VAL A 70 17.08 -4.68 -3.10
CA VAL A 70 16.23 -4.52 -4.27
C VAL A 70 16.99 -3.68 -5.28
N GLU A 71 17.55 -4.36 -6.28
CA GLU A 71 18.36 -3.74 -7.34
C GLU A 71 17.53 -2.73 -8.16
N PRO A 72 18.15 -1.85 -8.96
CA PRO A 72 17.44 -0.91 -9.79
C PRO A 72 16.30 -1.53 -10.58
N HIS A 73 15.13 -0.96 -10.39
CA HIS A 73 13.88 -1.35 -11.03
C HIS A 73 13.03 -0.10 -11.34
N PRO A 74 12.16 -0.18 -12.35
CA PRO A 74 11.45 0.98 -12.84
C PRO A 74 10.05 1.08 -12.26
N HIS A 75 9.51 2.31 -12.25
CA HIS A 75 8.09 2.58 -12.00
C HIS A 75 7.52 3.54 -13.02
N ILE A 76 6.21 3.44 -13.31
CA ILE A 76 5.42 4.42 -14.07
C ILE A 76 4.05 4.60 -13.40
N GLY A 77 3.50 5.81 -13.50
CA GLY A 77 2.10 6.11 -13.19
C GLY A 77 1.70 6.01 -11.72
N LEU A 78 2.65 6.07 -10.80
CA LEU A 78 2.42 5.93 -9.36
C LEU A 78 3.36 6.79 -8.52
N GLN A 79 3.02 6.95 -7.23
CA GLN A 79 3.97 7.34 -6.18
C GLN A 79 4.26 6.13 -5.29
N THR A 80 5.52 5.98 -4.84
CA THR A 80 5.88 5.02 -3.79
C THR A 80 5.98 5.73 -2.45
N VAL A 81 5.42 5.13 -1.42
CA VAL A 81 5.47 5.57 -0.02
C VAL A 81 6.20 4.50 0.76
N THR A 82 7.43 4.80 1.20
CA THR A 82 8.21 3.90 2.07
C THR A 82 8.10 4.40 3.51
N TRP A 83 7.53 3.56 4.38
CA TRP A 83 7.26 3.87 5.79
C TRP A 83 7.84 2.82 6.71
N PRO A 84 9.10 2.99 7.20
CA PRO A 84 9.73 2.06 8.13
C PRO A 84 9.07 2.10 9.52
N ILE A 85 8.94 0.93 10.12
CA ILE A 85 8.52 0.70 11.51
C ILE A 85 9.75 0.37 12.36
N ILE A 86 10.61 -0.49 11.83
CA ILE A 86 11.89 -0.90 12.40
C ILE A 86 12.92 -0.97 11.27
N GLY A 87 14.15 -0.56 11.57
CA GLY A 87 15.26 -0.61 10.61
C GLY A 87 15.33 0.61 9.69
N GLU A 88 16.29 0.59 8.81
CA GLU A 88 16.58 1.68 7.89
C GLU A 88 16.70 1.16 6.46
N VAL A 89 16.21 1.95 5.50
CA VAL A 89 16.27 1.63 4.07
C VAL A 89 16.99 2.76 3.34
N ARG A 90 18.07 2.42 2.62
CA ARG A 90 18.74 3.36 1.71
C ARG A 90 18.01 3.33 0.38
N HIS A 91 17.47 4.48 -0.02
CA HIS A 91 16.87 4.72 -1.32
C HIS A 91 17.85 5.48 -2.20
N ARG A 92 18.04 5.02 -3.45
CA ARG A 92 18.74 5.74 -4.51
C ARG A 92 17.90 5.72 -5.77
N ASP A 93 17.86 6.83 -6.51
CA ASP A 93 17.02 6.94 -7.70
C ASP A 93 17.71 7.67 -8.87
N ALA A 94 17.01 7.72 -9.99
CA ALA A 94 17.49 8.33 -11.23
C ALA A 94 17.32 9.85 -11.29
N VAL A 95 16.68 10.49 -10.29
CA VAL A 95 16.64 11.97 -10.17
C VAL A 95 17.72 12.52 -9.27
N GLY A 96 18.59 11.62 -8.75
CA GLY A 96 19.79 12.01 -7.99
C GLY A 96 19.63 11.89 -6.48
N SER A 97 18.58 11.24 -5.98
CA SER A 97 18.42 11.02 -4.55
C SER A 97 19.31 9.86 -4.06
N ASP A 98 19.93 10.06 -2.90
CA ASP A 98 20.61 9.03 -2.12
C ASP A 98 20.36 9.32 -0.65
N VAL A 99 19.38 8.65 -0.06
CA VAL A 99 18.91 8.95 1.28
C VAL A 99 18.65 7.67 2.08
N ILE A 100 18.76 7.79 3.41
CA ILE A 100 18.38 6.74 4.34
C ILE A 100 17.05 7.14 4.97
N VAL A 101 16.00 6.34 4.73
CA VAL A 101 14.72 6.51 5.41
C VAL A 101 14.72 5.73 6.72
N ARG A 102 14.20 6.37 7.77
CA ARG A 102 14.16 5.87 9.15
C ARG A 102 12.71 5.83 9.65
N PRO A 103 12.45 5.07 10.74
CA PRO A 103 11.14 5.13 11.39
C PRO A 103 10.71 6.58 11.71
N GLY A 104 9.46 6.91 11.35
CA GLY A 104 8.90 8.27 11.52
C GLY A 104 9.22 9.24 10.37
N ALA A 105 10.02 8.84 9.37
CA ALA A 105 10.29 9.63 8.18
C ALA A 105 9.59 9.02 6.95
N LEU A 106 9.10 9.88 6.07
CA LEU A 106 8.50 9.52 4.78
C LEU A 106 9.52 9.70 3.65
N ASN A 107 9.72 8.67 2.83
CA ASN A 107 10.23 8.81 1.48
C ASN A 107 9.06 8.68 0.49
N LEU A 108 8.91 9.69 -0.36
CA LEU A 108 7.87 9.76 -1.38
C LEU A 108 8.52 9.94 -2.75
N MET A 109 8.50 8.89 -3.57
CA MET A 109 8.99 8.97 -4.94
C MET A 109 7.80 9.02 -5.91
N THR A 110 7.73 10.06 -6.73
CA THR A 110 6.75 10.20 -7.81
C THR A 110 7.37 9.71 -9.11
N SER A 111 6.79 8.68 -9.71
CA SER A 111 7.35 8.08 -10.93
C SER A 111 7.04 8.86 -12.20
N GLY A 112 5.88 9.53 -12.25
CA GLY A 112 5.44 10.18 -13.49
C GLY A 112 5.49 9.23 -14.69
N ALA A 113 6.09 9.70 -15.78
CA ALA A 113 6.29 8.93 -17.00
C ALA A 113 7.29 7.77 -16.86
N GLY A 114 8.18 7.82 -15.85
CA GLY A 114 9.13 6.76 -15.56
C GLY A 114 10.27 7.22 -14.66
N ILE A 115 10.68 6.35 -13.74
CA ILE A 115 11.85 6.51 -12.88
C ILE A 115 12.39 5.11 -12.54
N ALA A 116 13.71 4.99 -12.37
CA ALA A 116 14.34 3.83 -11.75
C ALA A 116 14.83 4.16 -10.35
N HIS A 117 14.73 3.21 -9.42
CA HIS A 117 15.30 3.31 -8.08
C HIS A 117 15.75 1.97 -7.53
N SER A 118 16.55 2.01 -6.45
CA SER A 118 16.98 0.85 -5.68
C SER A 118 16.74 1.07 -4.18
N GLU A 119 16.49 -0.02 -3.45
CA GLU A 119 16.24 0.01 -2.01
C GLU A 119 17.08 -1.06 -1.31
N TYR A 120 17.94 -0.65 -0.39
CA TYR A 120 18.85 -1.52 0.34
C TYR A 120 18.72 -1.35 1.85
N SER A 121 18.87 -2.43 2.61
CA SER A 121 19.17 -2.33 4.04
C SER A 121 20.46 -1.53 4.27
N VAL A 122 20.52 -0.81 5.38
CA VAL A 122 21.72 -0.07 5.81
C VAL A 122 22.52 -0.93 6.74
N GLY A 123 23.77 -1.24 6.37
CA GLY A 123 24.69 -2.05 7.17
C GLY A 123 25.10 -3.35 6.49
N GLU A 124 25.91 -4.14 7.19
CA GLU A 124 26.44 -5.42 6.72
C GLU A 124 25.73 -6.58 7.41
N GLY A 125 25.18 -7.51 6.63
CA GLY A 125 24.45 -8.69 7.13
C GLY A 125 22.97 -8.45 7.39
N PRO A 126 22.25 -9.51 7.82
CA PRO A 126 20.84 -9.41 8.17
C PRO A 126 20.64 -8.48 9.38
N LEU A 127 19.69 -7.54 9.25
CA LEU A 127 19.30 -6.58 10.29
C LEU A 127 17.78 -6.60 10.45
N PRO A 128 17.25 -6.27 11.64
CA PRO A 128 15.82 -6.15 11.85
C PRO A 128 15.21 -5.15 10.89
N LEU A 129 14.20 -5.59 10.13
CA LEU A 129 13.45 -4.76 9.22
C LEU A 129 11.95 -5.04 9.39
N ASP A 130 11.18 -3.98 9.53
CA ASP A 130 9.73 -3.97 9.45
C ASP A 130 9.28 -2.64 8.83
N ALA A 131 8.62 -2.69 7.69
CA ALA A 131 8.22 -1.50 6.97
C ALA A 131 6.95 -1.73 6.15
N LEU A 132 6.23 -0.64 5.87
CA LEU A 132 5.17 -0.61 4.87
C LEU A 132 5.71 -0.01 3.58
N GLN A 133 5.39 -0.65 2.46
CA GLN A 133 5.52 -0.11 1.11
C GLN A 133 4.14 0.07 0.52
N LEU A 134 3.76 1.32 0.24
CA LEU A 134 2.48 1.62 -0.36
C LEU A 134 2.69 2.32 -1.70
N TRP A 135 1.72 2.16 -2.61
CA TRP A 135 1.69 2.92 -3.84
C TRP A 135 0.37 3.66 -3.99
N VAL A 136 0.50 4.89 -4.50
CA VAL A 136 -0.61 5.76 -4.85
C VAL A 136 -0.64 5.89 -6.37
N ALA A 137 -1.75 5.53 -7.01
CA ALA A 137 -1.92 5.71 -8.44
C ALA A 137 -2.00 7.21 -8.78
N LEU A 138 -1.27 7.64 -9.82
CA LEU A 138 -1.31 9.02 -10.27
C LEU A 138 -2.54 9.25 -11.16
N PRO A 139 -3.23 10.40 -11.02
CA PRO A 139 -4.32 10.80 -11.89
C PRO A 139 -3.83 11.09 -13.30
N GLU A 140 -4.75 11.14 -14.27
CA GLU A 140 -4.43 11.35 -15.70
C GLU A 140 -3.57 12.60 -15.92
N THR A 141 -3.81 13.65 -15.15
CA THR A 141 -3.09 14.93 -15.25
C THR A 141 -1.63 14.87 -14.78
N ARG A 142 -1.20 13.79 -14.11
CA ARG A 142 0.14 13.67 -13.48
C ARG A 142 0.91 12.43 -13.88
N ARG A 143 0.25 11.36 -14.31
CA ARG A 143 0.90 10.06 -14.58
C ARG A 143 1.94 10.07 -15.70
N HIS A 144 1.95 11.10 -16.53
CA HIS A 144 2.95 11.33 -17.59
C HIS A 144 3.89 12.51 -17.29
N GLY A 145 3.82 13.06 -16.08
CA GLY A 145 4.68 14.16 -15.63
C GLY A 145 6.12 13.73 -15.38
N ALA A 146 6.95 14.69 -14.99
CA ALA A 146 8.31 14.43 -14.59
C ALA A 146 8.37 13.63 -13.28
N PRO A 147 9.38 12.75 -13.10
CA PRO A 147 9.65 12.11 -11.83
C PRO A 147 10.13 13.10 -10.78
N ALA A 148 9.88 12.79 -9.49
CA ALA A 148 10.31 13.60 -8.37
C ALA A 148 10.55 12.72 -7.13
N PHE A 149 11.30 13.25 -6.17
CA PHE A 149 11.51 12.62 -4.88
C PHE A 149 11.39 13.65 -3.76
N GLU A 150 10.75 13.25 -2.67
CA GLU A 150 10.57 14.05 -1.46
C GLU A 150 10.92 13.21 -0.23
N ARG A 151 11.51 13.85 0.77
CA ARG A 151 11.74 13.27 2.09
C ARG A 151 11.20 14.22 3.16
N HIS A 152 10.43 13.67 4.08
CA HIS A 152 9.86 14.42 5.21
C HIS A 152 10.16 13.70 6.52
N GLU A 153 10.91 14.33 7.42
CA GLU A 153 11.30 13.78 8.72
C GLU A 153 10.39 14.29 9.86
N ASP A 154 9.89 15.51 9.72
CA ASP A 154 9.05 16.17 10.72
C ASP A 154 7.59 16.21 10.24
N LEU A 155 6.93 15.06 10.28
CA LEU A 155 5.52 14.95 9.89
C LEU A 155 4.60 15.44 10.99
N PRO A 156 3.49 16.13 10.63
CA PRO A 156 2.56 16.67 11.61
C PRO A 156 1.78 15.57 12.34
N VAL A 157 1.45 15.84 13.61
CA VAL A 157 0.77 14.92 14.50
C VAL A 157 -0.58 15.49 14.93
N LEU A 158 -1.63 14.73 14.72
CA LEU A 158 -2.98 14.98 15.24
C LEU A 158 -3.14 14.27 16.59
N GLY A 159 -3.41 15.01 17.66
CA GLY A 159 -3.79 14.44 18.95
C GLY A 159 -5.21 13.87 18.91
N LEU A 160 -5.36 12.57 19.27
CA LEU A 160 -6.66 11.88 19.32
C LEU A 160 -7.24 11.79 20.74
N GLY A 161 -6.54 12.34 21.72
CA GLY A 161 -6.92 12.25 23.14
C GLY A 161 -6.42 10.97 23.82
N HIS A 162 -6.46 10.95 25.15
CA HIS A 162 -6.06 9.81 25.98
C HIS A 162 -4.65 9.26 25.69
N GLY A 163 -3.73 10.09 25.21
CA GLY A 163 -2.38 9.71 24.85
C GLY A 163 -2.26 9.03 23.46
N ALA A 164 -3.36 8.89 22.74
CA ALA A 164 -3.36 8.44 21.35
C ALA A 164 -3.11 9.59 20.39
N ASP A 165 -2.46 9.29 19.29
CA ASP A 165 -2.16 10.26 18.24
C ASP A 165 -2.15 9.64 16.83
N ALA A 166 -2.09 10.50 15.82
CA ALA A 166 -1.93 10.14 14.42
C ALA A 166 -0.81 10.96 13.78
N ILE A 167 0.21 10.30 13.23
CA ILE A 167 1.17 10.94 12.32
C ILE A 167 0.52 11.02 10.95
N VAL A 168 0.30 12.23 10.44
CA VAL A 168 -0.29 12.42 9.10
C VAL A 168 0.82 12.34 8.06
N VAL A 169 0.92 11.14 7.43
CA VAL A 169 1.99 10.82 6.48
C VAL A 169 1.75 11.46 5.13
N MET A 170 0.50 11.41 4.64
CA MET A 170 0.07 12.03 3.37
C MET A 170 -1.32 12.61 3.48
N GLY A 171 -1.57 13.71 2.75
CA GLY A 171 -2.88 14.36 2.68
C GLY A 171 -3.27 15.03 3.99
N GLU A 172 -4.54 14.90 4.38
CA GLU A 172 -5.10 15.59 5.55
C GLU A 172 -5.91 14.63 6.42
N LEU A 173 -5.81 14.81 7.75
CA LEU A 173 -6.66 14.13 8.73
C LEU A 173 -7.04 15.12 9.85
N GLY A 174 -8.34 15.35 10.04
CA GLY A 174 -8.85 16.17 11.16
C GLY A 174 -8.31 17.61 11.20
N GLY A 175 -8.09 18.22 10.04
CA GLY A 175 -7.54 19.58 9.91
C GLY A 175 -6.01 19.67 9.99
N VAL A 176 -5.31 18.52 10.12
CA VAL A 176 -3.86 18.44 10.11
C VAL A 176 -3.39 17.94 8.73
N THR A 177 -2.58 18.74 8.04
CA THR A 177 -2.15 18.48 6.66
C THR A 177 -0.66 18.14 6.61
N SER A 178 -0.33 17.02 5.95
CA SER A 178 1.05 16.63 5.64
C SER A 178 1.70 17.57 4.61
N PRO A 179 3.01 17.86 4.72
CA PRO A 179 3.73 18.61 3.70
C PRO A 179 3.99 17.81 2.40
N ALA A 180 3.74 16.51 2.39
CA ALA A 180 3.99 15.65 1.25
C ALA A 180 3.08 16.00 0.05
N THR A 181 3.64 16.02 -1.15
CA THR A 181 2.88 16.32 -2.37
C THR A 181 1.88 15.21 -2.70
N VAL A 182 0.60 15.57 -2.75
CA VAL A 182 -0.49 14.69 -3.18
C VAL A 182 -1.07 15.18 -4.51
N HIS A 183 -1.58 14.26 -5.33
CA HIS A 183 -2.15 14.58 -6.64
C HIS A 183 -3.65 14.28 -6.75
N THR A 184 -4.21 13.67 -5.69
CA THR A 184 -5.64 13.40 -5.51
C THR A 184 -5.98 13.66 -4.05
N PRO A 185 -7.25 13.94 -3.69
CA PRO A 185 -7.67 13.98 -2.31
C PRO A 185 -7.45 12.62 -1.63
N ILE A 186 -6.56 12.58 -0.63
CA ILE A 186 -6.07 11.33 -0.04
C ILE A 186 -5.69 11.54 1.43
N VAL A 187 -5.70 10.47 2.20
CA VAL A 187 -5.09 10.40 3.52
C VAL A 187 -4.28 9.12 3.68
N GLY A 188 -3.12 9.24 4.29
CA GLY A 188 -2.34 8.16 4.85
C GLY A 188 -1.84 8.59 6.23
N ALA A 189 -2.15 7.83 7.28
CA ALA A 189 -1.77 8.19 8.63
C ALA A 189 -1.45 6.96 9.49
N GLU A 190 -0.36 7.03 10.26
CA GLU A 190 -0.09 6.06 11.31
C GLU A 190 -0.82 6.48 12.59
N LEU A 191 -1.70 5.62 13.09
CA LEU A 191 -2.43 5.82 14.34
C LEU A 191 -1.76 5.00 15.46
N ARG A 192 -1.48 5.64 16.58
CA ARG A 192 -0.85 5.02 17.77
C ARG A 192 -1.82 5.04 18.93
N LEU A 193 -2.24 3.86 19.35
CA LEU A 193 -3.19 3.66 20.45
C LEU A 193 -2.48 3.07 21.67
N PRO A 194 -2.44 3.77 22.80
CA PRO A 194 -2.00 3.19 24.07
C PRO A 194 -2.91 2.06 24.54
N PRO A 195 -2.45 1.21 25.49
CA PRO A 195 -3.29 0.17 26.10
C PRO A 195 -4.56 0.73 26.75
N GLY A 196 -5.69 0.04 26.54
CA GLY A 196 -6.99 0.37 27.15
C GLY A 196 -7.69 1.59 26.55
N VAL A 197 -7.18 2.15 25.45
CA VAL A 197 -7.71 3.38 24.85
C VAL A 197 -8.68 3.08 23.70
N ALA A 198 -9.76 3.86 23.65
CA ALA A 198 -10.65 3.99 22.50
C ALA A 198 -10.59 5.43 21.97
N VAL A 199 -10.50 5.58 20.66
CA VAL A 199 -10.42 6.88 19.98
C VAL A 199 -11.42 6.97 18.86
N ARG A 200 -11.87 8.19 18.59
CA ARG A 200 -12.73 8.52 17.46
C ARG A 200 -11.95 9.37 16.47
N ILE A 201 -11.74 8.86 15.28
CA ILE A 201 -11.00 9.48 14.20
C ILE A 201 -12.00 10.14 13.25
N PRO A 202 -11.92 11.46 12.96
CA PRO A 202 -12.80 12.11 12.00
C PRO A 202 -12.52 11.61 10.59
N LEU A 203 -13.57 11.36 9.81
CA LEU A 203 -13.51 10.91 8.42
C LEU A 203 -14.36 11.84 7.53
N HIS A 204 -14.02 11.90 6.24
CA HIS A 204 -14.82 12.57 5.23
C HIS A 204 -15.84 11.57 4.64
N PRO A 205 -17.17 11.84 4.72
CA PRO A 205 -18.17 10.83 4.34
C PRO A 205 -18.13 10.38 2.88
N ASP A 206 -17.64 11.24 1.98
CA ASP A 206 -17.57 10.93 0.54
C ASP A 206 -16.32 10.10 0.18
N TRP A 207 -15.38 9.94 1.14
CA TRP A 207 -14.16 9.18 0.94
C TRP A 207 -14.34 7.73 1.36
N GLU A 208 -13.58 6.86 0.75
CA GLU A 208 -13.43 5.48 1.18
C GLU A 208 -12.17 5.30 2.02
N TYR A 209 -12.23 4.34 2.96
CA TYR A 209 -11.15 4.13 3.91
C TYR A 209 -10.88 2.66 4.12
N ALA A 210 -9.64 2.39 4.54
CA ALA A 210 -9.24 1.11 5.12
C ALA A 210 -8.24 1.33 6.26
N VAL A 211 -8.18 0.37 7.16
CA VAL A 211 -7.20 0.33 8.25
C VAL A 211 -6.41 -0.97 8.16
N SER A 212 -5.08 -0.87 8.15
CA SER A 212 -4.16 -2.00 8.15
C SER A 212 -3.39 -2.07 9.46
N GLY A 213 -3.27 -3.26 10.05
CA GLY A 213 -2.49 -3.43 11.27
C GLY A 213 -0.98 -3.30 11.03
N MET A 214 -0.29 -2.68 11.98
CA MET A 214 1.17 -2.57 11.98
C MET A 214 1.79 -3.34 13.16
N THR A 215 1.40 -3.01 14.38
CA THR A 215 1.83 -3.73 15.61
C THR A 215 0.69 -3.82 16.60
N GLY A 216 0.65 -4.89 17.37
CA GLY A 216 -0.46 -5.15 18.30
C GLY A 216 -1.78 -5.41 17.56
N THR A 217 -2.87 -5.31 18.29
CA THR A 217 -4.23 -5.54 17.77
C THR A 217 -5.14 -4.40 18.19
N ALA A 218 -5.83 -3.83 17.20
CA ALA A 218 -6.93 -2.92 17.42
C ALA A 218 -8.26 -3.55 16.98
N GLU A 219 -9.37 -3.04 17.49
CA GLU A 219 -10.71 -3.32 17.02
C GLU A 219 -11.28 -2.08 16.36
N ALA A 220 -11.72 -2.22 15.12
CA ALA A 220 -12.50 -1.20 14.43
C ALA A 220 -13.99 -1.44 14.70
N VAL A 221 -14.69 -0.44 15.21
CA VAL A 221 -16.15 -0.49 15.38
C VAL A 221 -16.80 -0.20 14.04
N THR A 222 -17.40 -1.20 13.46
CA THR A 222 -17.97 -1.12 12.10
C THR A 222 -19.45 -0.79 12.10
N GLY A 223 -20.18 -1.16 13.17
CA GLY A 223 -21.63 -1.00 13.27
C GLY A 223 -22.42 -1.88 12.31
N MET A 224 -21.77 -2.86 11.66
CA MET A 224 -22.42 -3.79 10.70
C MET A 224 -22.97 -5.02 11.41
N ASP A 225 -23.97 -5.68 10.84
CA ASP A 225 -24.48 -6.95 11.33
C ASP A 225 -23.44 -8.06 11.18
N ALA A 226 -23.43 -9.03 12.12
CA ALA A 226 -22.46 -10.11 12.13
C ALA A 226 -22.66 -11.09 10.98
N THR A 227 -21.57 -11.43 10.31
CA THR A 227 -21.46 -12.55 9.38
C THR A 227 -20.38 -13.54 9.85
N ASP A 228 -20.31 -14.72 9.25
CA ASP A 228 -19.52 -15.88 9.71
C ASP A 228 -18.01 -15.57 9.86
N ALA A 229 -17.51 -15.63 11.10
CA ALA A 229 -16.15 -15.22 11.47
C ALA A 229 -15.03 -16.24 11.12
N ASP A 230 -15.36 -17.50 10.77
CA ASP A 230 -14.36 -18.55 10.53
C ASP A 230 -13.72 -18.51 9.14
N ALA A 231 -14.38 -17.89 8.17
CA ALA A 231 -13.85 -17.77 6.81
C ALA A 231 -12.65 -16.78 6.70
N ALA A 232 -12.55 -15.82 7.63
CA ALA A 232 -11.51 -14.77 7.60
C ALA A 232 -10.07 -15.24 7.88
N ARG A 233 -9.87 -16.52 8.20
CA ARG A 233 -8.56 -17.06 8.61
C ARG A 233 -7.72 -17.59 7.45
N ARG A 234 -8.25 -17.61 6.23
CA ARG A 234 -7.51 -18.11 5.07
C ARG A 234 -6.68 -16.98 4.43
N PRO A 235 -5.37 -17.16 4.19
CA PRO A 235 -4.56 -16.17 3.51
C PRO A 235 -5.17 -15.74 2.16
N GLY A 236 -5.28 -14.43 1.91
CA GLY A 236 -5.83 -13.88 0.68
C GLY A 236 -7.35 -13.99 0.54
N SER A 237 -8.10 -14.27 1.63
CA SER A 237 -9.56 -14.22 1.64
C SER A 237 -10.10 -12.83 1.96
N THR A 238 -11.36 -12.60 1.60
CA THR A 238 -12.17 -11.48 2.09
C THR A 238 -13.35 -12.00 2.89
N LEU A 239 -13.76 -11.24 3.90
CA LEU A 239 -14.93 -11.54 4.71
C LEU A 239 -15.63 -10.26 5.13
N GLU A 240 -16.96 -10.23 5.06
CA GLU A 240 -17.76 -9.20 5.70
C GLU A 240 -17.62 -9.31 7.22
N ALA A 241 -17.26 -8.20 7.87
CA ALA A 241 -17.11 -8.16 9.32
C ALA A 241 -18.46 -7.90 10.00
N GLY A 242 -18.56 -8.38 11.25
CA GLY A 242 -19.66 -8.04 12.17
C GLY A 242 -19.52 -6.62 12.74
N PRO A 243 -20.17 -6.35 13.92
CA PRO A 243 -20.19 -5.01 14.52
C PRO A 243 -18.81 -4.48 14.94
N THR A 244 -17.82 -5.37 15.06
CA THR A 244 -16.40 -5.02 15.22
C THR A 244 -15.54 -5.88 14.30
N ALA A 245 -14.40 -5.34 13.88
CA ALA A 245 -13.40 -6.03 13.08
C ALA A 245 -12.03 -5.94 13.75
N SER A 246 -11.36 -7.09 13.90
CA SER A 246 -9.97 -7.12 14.38
C SER A 246 -9.02 -6.63 13.29
N VAL A 247 -8.17 -5.67 13.66
CA VAL A 247 -7.10 -5.09 12.85
C VAL A 247 -5.78 -5.48 13.47
N ASP A 248 -5.10 -6.43 12.88
CA ASP A 248 -3.79 -6.93 13.27
C ASP A 248 -2.83 -6.92 12.06
N PRO A 249 -1.53 -7.17 12.23
CA PRO A 249 -0.55 -7.11 11.14
C PRO A 249 -0.82 -7.98 9.92
N SER A 250 -1.71 -8.96 10.04
CA SER A 250 -2.10 -9.85 8.93
C SER A 250 -3.36 -9.40 8.18
N ARG A 251 -3.94 -8.24 8.54
CA ARG A 251 -5.26 -7.83 8.06
C ARG A 251 -5.33 -6.36 7.66
N LEU A 252 -6.14 -6.13 6.63
CA LEU A 252 -6.68 -4.83 6.29
C LEU A 252 -8.20 -4.89 6.42
N VAL A 253 -8.81 -3.91 7.07
CA VAL A 253 -10.27 -3.75 7.17
C VAL A 253 -10.68 -2.60 6.28
N TYR A 254 -11.41 -2.91 5.19
CA TYR A 254 -12.00 -1.91 4.31
C TYR A 254 -13.35 -1.45 4.84
N LEU A 255 -13.57 -0.15 4.89
CA LEU A 255 -14.70 0.50 5.57
C LEU A 255 -15.75 1.08 4.61
N GLY A 256 -15.44 1.17 3.30
CA GLY A 256 -16.32 1.84 2.32
C GLY A 256 -16.41 3.35 2.54
N LYS A 257 -17.48 3.95 2.00
CA LYS A 257 -17.84 5.37 2.15
C LYS A 257 -18.97 5.57 3.19
N GLY A 258 -19.37 6.82 3.40
CA GLY A 258 -20.55 7.16 4.20
C GLY A 258 -20.31 7.20 5.71
N ARG A 259 -19.04 7.23 6.14
CA ARG A 259 -18.67 7.35 7.56
C ARG A 259 -18.14 8.75 7.86
N ASP A 260 -18.64 9.40 8.88
CA ASP A 260 -18.14 10.66 9.40
C ASP A 260 -17.02 10.47 10.45
N HIS A 261 -16.84 9.24 10.93
CA HIS A 261 -15.79 8.86 11.86
C HIS A 261 -15.50 7.36 11.83
N LEU A 262 -14.35 6.99 12.37
CA LEU A 262 -13.95 5.63 12.74
C LEU A 262 -13.67 5.59 14.23
N GLU A 263 -14.26 4.64 14.93
CA GLU A 263 -13.87 4.30 16.31
C GLU A 263 -12.91 3.12 16.27
N LEU A 264 -11.73 3.32 16.88
CA LEU A 264 -10.73 2.27 17.12
C LEU A 264 -10.48 2.13 18.61
N ARG A 265 -10.29 0.89 19.08
CA ARG A 265 -9.90 0.59 20.45
C ARG A 265 -8.84 -0.50 20.48
N SER A 266 -7.99 -0.47 21.51
CA SER A 266 -7.00 -1.51 21.75
C SER A 266 -6.86 -1.79 23.23
N ALA A 267 -6.91 -3.07 23.61
CA ALA A 267 -6.73 -3.48 25.01
C ALA A 267 -5.26 -3.40 25.44
N GLU A 268 -4.33 -3.77 24.56
CA GLU A 268 -2.90 -3.91 24.88
C GLU A 268 -2.02 -2.85 24.21
N GLY A 269 -2.63 -1.96 23.43
CA GLY A 269 -1.95 -1.00 22.57
C GLY A 269 -1.75 -1.53 21.16
N ALA A 270 -1.83 -0.62 20.19
CA ALA A 270 -1.68 -0.96 18.78
C ALA A 270 -1.12 0.22 17.97
N ARG A 271 -0.48 -0.10 16.86
CA ARG A 271 -0.21 0.83 15.77
C ARG A 271 -0.91 0.31 14.51
N VAL A 272 -1.64 1.18 13.84
CA VAL A 272 -2.35 0.84 12.61
C VAL A 272 -2.13 1.95 11.57
N PHE A 273 -2.21 1.61 10.30
CA PHE A 273 -2.12 2.57 9.20
C PHE A 273 -3.51 2.78 8.60
N LEU A 274 -4.03 4.01 8.72
CA LEU A 274 -5.24 4.47 8.05
C LEU A 274 -4.86 4.91 6.63
N LEU A 275 -5.55 4.38 5.64
CA LEU A 275 -5.47 4.84 4.25
C LEU A 275 -6.86 5.14 3.72
N GLY A 276 -7.00 6.19 2.91
CA GLY A 276 -8.28 6.61 2.37
C GLY A 276 -8.14 7.71 1.34
N GLY A 277 -9.28 8.13 0.80
CA GLY A 277 -9.36 9.21 -0.17
C GLY A 277 -10.66 9.15 -0.98
N GLU A 278 -10.83 10.13 -1.86
CA GLU A 278 -11.89 10.05 -2.86
C GLU A 278 -11.74 8.79 -3.70
N PRO A 279 -12.87 8.13 -4.10
CA PRO A 279 -12.82 7.05 -5.06
C PRO A 279 -12.03 7.46 -6.30
N PHE A 280 -11.06 6.63 -6.70
CA PHE A 280 -10.15 7.02 -7.78
C PHE A 280 -10.88 7.15 -9.12
N GLU A 281 -10.50 8.15 -9.90
CA GLU A 281 -11.18 8.59 -11.14
C GLU A 281 -11.24 7.55 -12.27
N ALA A 282 -10.34 6.55 -12.23
CA ALA A 282 -10.17 5.63 -13.36
C ALA A 282 -9.80 4.21 -12.90
N ASP A 283 -10.21 3.24 -13.71
CA ASP A 283 -9.71 1.88 -13.62
C ASP A 283 -8.22 1.83 -14.02
N ILE A 284 -7.42 1.08 -13.27
CA ILE A 284 -6.00 0.92 -13.55
C ILE A 284 -5.66 -0.48 -14.03
N VAL A 285 -4.65 -0.56 -14.92
CA VAL A 285 -3.95 -1.80 -15.23
C VAL A 285 -2.64 -1.80 -14.43
N MET A 286 -2.51 -2.75 -13.51
CA MET A 286 -1.29 -2.92 -12.74
C MET A 286 -0.62 -4.25 -13.13
N TRP A 287 0.64 -4.17 -13.46
CA TRP A 287 1.46 -5.34 -13.72
C TRP A 287 2.90 -5.06 -13.30
N TRP A 288 3.47 -5.98 -12.53
CA TRP A 288 4.82 -5.83 -11.96
C TRP A 288 4.94 -4.51 -11.19
N ASN A 289 5.78 -3.57 -11.66
CA ASN A 289 6.01 -2.26 -11.03
C ASN A 289 5.36 -1.10 -11.81
N PHE A 290 4.45 -1.40 -12.73
CA PHE A 290 3.83 -0.42 -13.62
C PHE A 290 2.34 -0.26 -13.31
N VAL A 291 1.90 0.99 -13.26
CA VAL A 291 0.50 1.39 -13.20
C VAL A 291 0.16 2.18 -14.45
N GLY A 292 -0.68 1.62 -15.29
CA GLY A 292 -1.17 2.22 -16.54
C GLY A 292 -2.68 2.22 -16.62
N ARG A 293 -3.21 2.57 -17.77
CA ARG A 293 -4.65 2.53 -18.08
C ARG A 293 -4.98 1.45 -19.13
N SER A 294 -3.96 0.93 -19.81
CA SER A 294 -4.13 -0.09 -20.84
C SER A 294 -3.02 -1.12 -20.81
N HIS A 295 -3.30 -2.27 -21.43
CA HIS A 295 -2.29 -3.30 -21.66
C HIS A 295 -1.11 -2.76 -22.50
N ASP A 296 -1.40 -1.94 -23.52
CA ASP A 296 -0.40 -1.46 -24.46
C ASP A 296 0.59 -0.50 -23.79
N GLU A 297 0.14 0.33 -22.83
CA GLU A 297 1.03 1.15 -21.99
C GLU A 297 1.99 0.29 -21.16
N ILE A 298 1.51 -0.84 -20.62
CA ILE A 298 2.36 -1.76 -19.84
C ILE A 298 3.40 -2.43 -20.74
N VAL A 299 3.00 -2.83 -21.96
CA VAL A 299 3.91 -3.40 -22.97
C VAL A 299 4.99 -2.39 -23.33
N GLU A 300 4.60 -1.16 -23.67
CA GLU A 300 5.54 -0.08 -24.01
C GLU A 300 6.53 0.20 -22.87
N ALA A 301 6.05 0.29 -21.63
CA ALA A 301 6.91 0.52 -20.48
C ALA A 301 7.89 -0.63 -20.24
N ARG A 302 7.43 -1.87 -20.43
CA ARG A 302 8.27 -3.06 -20.34
C ARG A 302 9.37 -3.05 -21.41
N GLU A 303 9.01 -2.81 -22.66
CA GLU A 303 9.97 -2.76 -23.77
C GLU A 303 10.98 -1.63 -23.60
N ALA A 304 10.52 -0.46 -23.15
CA ALA A 304 11.40 0.67 -22.86
C ALA A 304 12.40 0.35 -21.73
N TRP A 305 11.98 -0.36 -20.67
CA TRP A 305 12.89 -0.79 -19.61
C TRP A 305 13.92 -1.79 -20.11
N GLU A 306 13.50 -2.82 -20.85
CA GLU A 306 14.42 -3.83 -21.41
C GLU A 306 15.43 -3.19 -22.38
N ALA A 307 14.99 -2.22 -23.17
CA ALA A 307 15.86 -1.45 -24.08
C ALA A 307 16.72 -0.39 -23.37
N GLN A 308 16.64 -0.27 -22.01
CA GLN A 308 17.32 0.77 -21.25
C GLN A 308 17.02 2.19 -21.77
N ALA A 309 15.77 2.43 -22.11
CA ALA A 309 15.34 3.73 -22.65
C ALA A 309 15.54 4.86 -21.62
N PRO A 310 15.91 6.07 -22.08
CA PRO A 310 16.23 7.20 -21.18
C PRO A 310 15.12 7.62 -20.23
N ARG A 311 13.86 7.25 -20.50
CA ARG A 311 12.70 7.64 -19.67
C ARG A 311 12.78 7.21 -18.21
N PHE A 312 13.52 6.14 -17.91
CA PHE A 312 13.69 5.66 -16.53
C PHE A 312 14.93 6.23 -15.83
N GLY A 313 15.83 6.87 -16.59
CA GLY A 313 17.09 7.37 -16.07
C GLY A 313 18.03 6.26 -15.62
N THR A 314 19.06 6.64 -14.86
CA THR A 314 20.04 5.72 -14.28
C THR A 314 20.16 6.04 -12.79
N VAL A 315 20.10 5.01 -11.95
CA VAL A 315 20.26 5.17 -10.49
C VAL A 315 21.70 5.62 -10.20
N ILE A 316 21.85 6.70 -9.44
CA ILE A 316 23.15 7.26 -9.11
C ILE A 316 24.01 6.30 -8.30
N ASP A 317 25.32 6.37 -8.47
CA ASP A 317 26.33 5.58 -7.74
C ASP A 317 25.95 4.10 -7.63
N HIS A 318 25.34 3.56 -8.69
CA HIS A 318 24.96 2.16 -8.81
C HIS A 318 25.72 1.50 -9.97
N GLY A 319 26.02 0.21 -9.84
CA GLY A 319 26.60 -0.59 -10.92
C GLY A 319 25.60 -0.90 -12.05
N PRO A 320 25.95 -1.81 -12.96
CA PRO A 320 25.10 -2.18 -14.09
C PRO A 320 23.94 -3.12 -13.71
N GLU A 321 23.90 -3.57 -12.46
CA GLU A 321 22.87 -4.50 -11.98
C GLU A 321 21.48 -3.84 -12.05
N ARG A 322 20.49 -4.58 -12.53
CA ARG A 322 19.09 -4.17 -12.55
C ARG A 322 18.17 -5.38 -12.54
N ILE A 323 16.94 -5.20 -12.09
CA ILE A 323 15.92 -6.23 -12.15
C ILE A 323 15.32 -6.27 -13.55
N PRO A 324 15.45 -7.38 -14.31
CA PRO A 324 14.78 -7.53 -15.59
C PRO A 324 13.27 -7.68 -15.37
N THR A 325 12.49 -7.30 -16.37
CA THR A 325 11.04 -7.50 -16.31
C THR A 325 10.70 -9.00 -16.40
N PRO A 326 9.67 -9.46 -15.68
CA PRO A 326 9.15 -10.80 -15.90
C PRO A 326 8.53 -10.90 -17.31
N PRO A 327 8.28 -12.12 -17.82
CA PRO A 327 7.53 -12.32 -19.04
C PRO A 327 6.09 -11.82 -18.85
N LEU A 328 5.55 -11.16 -19.88
CA LEU A 328 4.12 -10.84 -19.90
C LEU A 328 3.28 -12.11 -19.90
N PRO A 329 2.11 -12.09 -19.25
CA PRO A 329 1.18 -13.21 -19.35
C PRO A 329 0.69 -13.37 -20.80
N ALA A 330 0.36 -14.60 -21.18
CA ALA A 330 -0.15 -14.93 -22.53
C ALA A 330 -1.53 -14.29 -22.82
N VAL A 331 -2.17 -13.71 -21.81
CA VAL A 331 -3.47 -13.05 -21.92
C VAL A 331 -3.30 -11.52 -21.83
N ARG A 332 -4.18 -10.80 -22.52
CA ARG A 332 -4.20 -9.33 -22.44
C ARG A 332 -4.53 -8.89 -21.01
N LEU A 333 -3.73 -8.00 -20.46
CA LEU A 333 -4.00 -7.38 -19.17
C LEU A 333 -5.26 -6.53 -19.28
N THR A 334 -6.14 -6.65 -18.31
CA THR A 334 -7.39 -5.88 -18.23
C THR A 334 -7.43 -5.04 -16.96
N PRO A 335 -8.05 -3.86 -16.99
CA PRO A 335 -8.26 -3.08 -15.79
C PRO A 335 -9.04 -3.86 -14.74
N ARG A 336 -8.65 -3.73 -13.50
CA ARG A 336 -9.44 -4.20 -12.37
C ARG A 336 -10.54 -3.19 -12.11
N ARG A 337 -11.75 -3.53 -12.51
CA ARG A 337 -12.90 -2.65 -12.33
C ARG A 337 -13.35 -2.63 -10.88
N ARG A 338 -13.56 -1.42 -10.36
CA ARG A 338 -14.50 -1.22 -9.28
C ARG A 338 -15.90 -1.48 -9.85
N ARG A 339 -16.75 -2.14 -9.09
CA ARG A 339 -18.18 -2.16 -9.39
C ARG A 339 -18.86 -1.17 -8.44
N ASP A 340 -19.59 -0.25 -9.05
CA ASP A 340 -20.49 0.68 -8.36
C ASP A 340 -21.54 -0.08 -7.56
#